data_a392308b36aced82b2aadd5eb0cacda9
#
_entry.id   a392308b36aced82b2aadd5eb0cacda9
#
_cell.length_a   1.000
_cell.length_b   1.000
_cell.length_c   1.000
_cell.angle_alpha   90.00
_cell.angle_beta   90.00
_cell.angle_gamma   90.00
#
_symmetry.space_group_name_H-M   'P 1'
#
loop_
_entity.id
_entity.type
_entity.pdbx_description
1 polymer ?
#
loop_
_entity_poly.entity_id
_entity_poly.type
_entity_poly.pdbx_seq_one_letter_code
_entity_poly.pdbx_strand_id
1 'polypeptide(L)'
;MNKKIEKFNIRVYGIVIEGDQVLLTDEFRMGIKMTKFPGGGLEFGEGTRDCLKREFQEEINQEVQVKEHFYTTDYFQPTFLLSEPQQLLSIYYLVKVPHPEKIITTSKEFDFQQLKEGEQTFRWVEIKKTDPEKLTFPIDKLVFKKIKQTV
;
A
#
# COMPACT_ATOMS: atom_id res chain seq x y z
N MET A 1 -2.56 25.98 16.13
CA MET A 1 -1.42 25.48 16.94
C MET A 1 -0.95 24.13 16.39
N ASN A 2 0.32 24.02 16.07
CA ASN A 2 0.88 22.76 15.58
C ASN A 2 1.03 21.77 16.72
N LYS A 3 0.46 20.57 16.56
CA LYS A 3 0.64 19.51 17.54
C LYS A 3 2.03 18.88 17.39
N LYS A 4 2.65 18.57 18.51
CA LYS A 4 3.94 17.91 18.54
C LYS A 4 3.78 16.46 18.08
N ILE A 5 4.72 15.98 17.27
CA ILE A 5 4.77 14.58 16.86
C ILE A 5 5.47 13.78 17.94
N GLU A 6 4.77 12.79 18.49
CA GLU A 6 5.27 11.99 19.61
C GLU A 6 5.23 10.49 19.35
N LYS A 7 4.72 10.07 18.19
CA LYS A 7 4.56 8.64 17.84
C LYS A 7 5.04 8.37 16.44
N PHE A 8 5.60 7.18 16.24
CA PHE A 8 5.85 6.65 14.92
C PHE A 8 4.62 5.86 14.44
N ASN A 9 4.38 5.92 13.15
CA ASN A 9 3.41 5.06 12.47
C ASN A 9 4.21 4.21 11.49
N ILE A 10 4.43 2.95 11.84
CA ILE A 10 5.23 2.03 11.03
C ILE A 10 4.28 1.18 10.20
N ARG A 11 4.46 1.24 8.87
CA ARG A 11 3.60 0.56 7.92
C ARG A 11 4.44 -0.29 6.98
N VAL A 12 3.87 -1.42 6.55
CA VAL A 12 4.56 -2.35 5.66
C VAL A 12 3.67 -2.62 4.44
N TYR A 13 4.25 -2.50 3.25
CA TYR A 13 3.52 -2.61 1.98
C TYR A 13 4.17 -3.61 1.06
N GLY A 14 3.34 -4.24 0.23
CA GLY A 14 3.80 -5.22 -0.75
C GLY A 14 3.68 -4.71 -2.17
N ILE A 15 4.72 -4.95 -2.96
CA ILE A 15 4.76 -4.65 -4.38
C ILE A 15 4.60 -5.98 -5.11
N VAL A 16 3.43 -6.20 -5.72
CA VAL A 16 3.12 -7.42 -6.46
C VAL A 16 3.16 -7.09 -7.94
N ILE A 17 4.14 -7.60 -8.65
CA ILE A 17 4.31 -7.36 -10.08
C ILE A 17 4.02 -8.66 -10.83
N GLU A 18 3.09 -8.59 -11.78
CA GLU A 18 2.79 -9.68 -12.69
C GLU A 18 2.90 -9.14 -14.12
N GLY A 19 3.92 -9.61 -14.86
CA GLY A 19 4.19 -9.09 -16.18
C GLY A 19 4.53 -7.60 -16.15
N ASP A 20 3.74 -6.80 -16.83
CA ASP A 20 3.89 -5.35 -16.90
C ASP A 20 2.95 -4.58 -15.95
N GLN A 21 2.30 -5.29 -15.04
CA GLN A 21 1.30 -4.72 -14.14
C GLN A 21 1.72 -4.84 -12.68
N VAL A 22 1.23 -3.93 -11.85
CA VAL A 22 1.39 -3.96 -10.41
C VAL A 22 0.04 -3.86 -9.73
N LEU A 23 -0.10 -4.52 -8.59
CA LEU A 23 -1.34 -4.54 -7.82
C LEU A 23 -1.43 -3.31 -6.92
N LEU A 24 -2.52 -2.56 -7.06
CA LEU A 24 -2.87 -1.46 -6.18
C LEU A 24 -4.22 -1.72 -5.52
N THR A 25 -4.48 -1.02 -4.43
CA THR A 25 -5.76 -1.08 -3.75
C THR A 25 -6.37 0.33 -3.71
N ASP A 26 -7.67 0.38 -3.98
CA ASP A 26 -8.48 1.58 -3.78
C ASP A 26 -9.28 1.38 -2.50
N GLU A 27 -9.24 2.37 -1.61
CA GLU A 27 -9.90 2.29 -0.32
C GLU A 27 -10.64 3.59 -0.02
N PHE A 28 -11.69 3.48 0.77
CA PHE A 28 -12.36 4.64 1.35
C PHE A 28 -12.18 4.61 2.86
N ARG A 29 -11.35 5.52 3.35
CA ARG A 29 -11.05 5.61 4.79
C ARG A 29 -10.90 7.06 5.20
N MET A 30 -11.31 7.38 6.43
CA MET A 30 -11.20 8.73 6.99
C MET A 30 -11.86 9.77 6.08
N GLY A 31 -12.97 9.37 5.44
CA GLY A 31 -13.74 10.24 4.57
C GLY A 31 -13.12 10.53 3.21
N ILE A 32 -12.05 9.86 2.81
CA ILE A 32 -11.41 10.09 1.52
C ILE A 32 -11.24 8.81 0.71
N LYS A 33 -11.23 8.98 -0.60
CA LYS A 33 -10.84 7.93 -1.55
C LYS A 33 -9.33 7.95 -1.68
N MET A 34 -8.69 6.77 -1.55
CA MET A 34 -7.25 6.68 -1.65
C MET A 34 -6.83 5.49 -2.50
N THR A 35 -5.75 5.66 -3.25
CA THR A 35 -5.10 4.61 -4.02
C THR A 35 -3.72 4.39 -3.44
N LYS A 36 -3.40 3.15 -3.09
CA LYS A 36 -2.14 2.85 -2.42
C LYS A 36 -1.69 1.42 -2.71
N PHE A 37 -0.48 1.06 -2.26
CA PHE A 37 -0.02 -0.33 -2.27
C PHE A 37 -0.75 -1.13 -1.19
N PRO A 38 -0.96 -2.44 -1.40
CA PRO A 38 -1.53 -3.30 -0.36
C PRO A 38 -0.59 -3.45 0.83
N GLY A 39 -1.16 -3.53 2.02
CA GLY A 39 -0.41 -3.69 3.25
C GLY A 39 -1.10 -3.00 4.40
N GLY A 40 -0.37 -2.74 5.47
CA GLY A 40 -0.96 -2.11 6.64
C GLY A 40 0.03 -1.84 7.76
N GLY A 41 -0.51 -1.56 8.94
CA GLY A 41 0.27 -1.20 10.11
C GLY A 41 0.96 -2.39 10.76
N LEU A 42 2.19 -2.17 11.18
CA LEU A 42 2.96 -3.16 11.94
C LEU A 42 2.38 -3.28 13.34
N GLU A 43 2.17 -4.50 13.79
CA GLU A 43 1.70 -4.80 15.14
C GLU A 43 2.86 -5.23 16.03
N PHE A 44 2.73 -4.99 17.32
CA PHE A 44 3.73 -5.47 18.28
C PHE A 44 3.79 -6.99 18.23
N GLY A 45 5.01 -7.55 18.31
CA GLY A 45 5.22 -8.99 18.32
C GLY A 45 5.38 -9.62 16.94
N GLU A 46 5.28 -8.84 15.86
CA GLU A 46 5.51 -9.36 14.51
C GLU A 46 6.67 -8.64 13.82
N GLY A 47 7.40 -9.38 12.99
CA GLY A 47 8.38 -8.78 12.10
C GLY A 47 7.70 -8.18 10.87
N THR A 48 8.44 -7.40 10.09
CA THR A 48 7.88 -6.74 8.92
C THR A 48 7.39 -7.72 7.87
N ARG A 49 8.08 -8.85 7.69
CA ARG A 49 7.65 -9.89 6.75
C ARG A 49 6.40 -10.61 7.23
N ASP A 50 6.30 -10.87 8.53
CA ASP A 50 5.09 -11.47 9.13
C ASP A 50 3.90 -10.55 8.98
N CYS A 51 4.12 -9.25 9.14
CA CYS A 51 3.08 -8.23 8.94
C CYS A 51 2.47 -8.33 7.54
N LEU A 52 3.31 -8.40 6.50
CA LEU A 52 2.81 -8.53 5.12
C LEU A 52 2.07 -9.84 4.90
N LYS A 53 2.57 -10.95 5.44
CA LYS A 53 1.86 -12.23 5.31
C LYS A 53 0.49 -12.15 5.95
N ARG A 54 0.39 -11.53 7.12
CA ARG A 54 -0.89 -11.36 7.81
C ARG A 54 -1.83 -10.46 7.02
N GLU A 55 -1.36 -9.30 6.57
CA GLU A 55 -2.17 -8.35 5.81
C GLU A 55 -2.69 -8.96 4.50
N PHE A 56 -1.84 -9.66 3.76
CA PHE A 56 -2.28 -10.31 2.52
C PHE A 56 -3.25 -11.46 2.80
N GLN A 57 -3.06 -12.20 3.88
CA GLN A 57 -4.00 -13.25 4.27
C GLN A 57 -5.37 -12.64 4.58
N GLU A 58 -5.41 -11.53 5.30
CA GLU A 58 -6.65 -10.84 5.64
C GLU A 58 -7.33 -10.27 4.39
N GLU A 59 -6.57 -9.67 3.47
CA GLU A 59 -7.12 -8.91 2.35
C GLU A 59 -7.43 -9.76 1.11
N ILE A 60 -6.59 -10.72 0.78
CA ILE A 60 -6.76 -11.55 -0.43
C ILE A 60 -6.83 -13.05 -0.15
N ASN A 61 -6.75 -13.45 1.12
CA ASN A 61 -6.87 -14.84 1.56
C ASN A 61 -5.85 -15.78 0.87
N GLN A 62 -4.61 -15.32 0.76
CA GLN A 62 -3.52 -16.13 0.20
C GLN A 62 -2.27 -16.03 1.06
N GLU A 63 -1.53 -17.13 1.15
CA GLU A 63 -0.23 -17.17 1.80
C GLU A 63 0.82 -16.73 0.79
N VAL A 64 1.33 -15.51 0.95
CA VAL A 64 2.26 -14.91 0.02
C VAL A 64 3.71 -15.17 0.42
N GLN A 65 4.63 -15.04 -0.55
CA GLN A 65 6.06 -15.04 -0.30
C GLN A 65 6.57 -13.61 -0.33
N VAL A 66 7.16 -13.18 0.78
CA VAL A 66 7.79 -11.86 0.87
C VAL A 66 9.22 -11.99 0.37
N LYS A 67 9.54 -11.29 -0.70
CA LYS A 67 10.82 -11.38 -1.40
C LYS A 67 11.77 -10.27 -0.95
N GLU A 68 12.47 -9.61 -1.88
CA GLU A 68 13.49 -8.63 -1.55
C GLU A 68 12.88 -7.35 -0.99
N HIS A 69 13.60 -6.74 -0.08
CA HIS A 69 13.31 -5.39 0.37
C HIS A 69 13.48 -4.43 -0.81
N PHE A 70 12.54 -3.49 -0.96
CA PHE A 70 12.57 -2.53 -2.05
C PHE A 70 12.92 -1.12 -1.58
N TYR A 71 12.25 -0.64 -0.53
CA TYR A 71 12.44 0.72 -0.03
C TYR A 71 11.98 0.87 1.41
N THR A 72 12.68 1.68 2.18
CA THR A 72 12.24 2.14 3.50
C THR A 72 12.35 3.66 3.51
N THR A 73 11.33 4.34 4.05
CA THR A 73 11.32 5.80 4.16
C THR A 73 12.61 6.29 4.82
N ASP A 74 13.33 7.19 4.14
CA ASP A 74 14.60 7.72 4.63
C ASP A 74 14.58 9.23 4.81
N TYR A 75 13.38 9.82 4.89
CA TYR A 75 13.19 11.25 5.14
C TYR A 75 12.01 11.45 6.09
N PHE A 76 11.90 12.65 6.64
CA PHE A 76 10.80 12.96 7.54
C PHE A 76 9.49 13.13 6.77
N GLN A 77 8.50 12.29 7.10
CA GLN A 77 7.16 12.36 6.52
C GLN A 77 6.13 12.30 7.64
N PRO A 78 5.48 13.42 7.95
CA PRO A 78 4.35 13.38 8.91
C PRO A 78 3.11 12.83 8.22
N THR A 79 2.21 12.22 9.00
CA THR A 79 0.87 11.89 8.51
C THR A 79 0.06 13.17 8.37
N PHE A 80 -0.84 13.23 7.38
CA PHE A 80 -1.66 14.43 7.17
C PHE A 80 -3.16 14.17 7.33
N LEU A 81 -3.56 12.92 7.49
CA LEU A 81 -4.96 12.56 7.64
C LEU A 81 -5.41 12.37 9.09
N LEU A 82 -4.47 12.26 10.00
CA LEU A 82 -4.75 12.02 11.41
C LEU A 82 -4.88 13.33 12.16
N SER A 83 -5.85 13.39 13.10
CA SER A 83 -6.01 14.54 13.98
C SER A 83 -4.78 14.77 14.86
N GLU A 84 -4.07 13.70 15.22
CA GLU A 84 -2.79 13.75 15.90
C GLU A 84 -1.71 13.28 14.93
N PRO A 85 -0.86 14.19 14.42
CA PRO A 85 0.14 13.82 13.43
C PRO A 85 1.16 12.85 14.02
N GLN A 86 1.57 11.89 13.21
CA GLN A 86 2.56 10.88 13.55
C GLN A 86 3.69 10.93 12.52
N GLN A 87 4.87 10.45 12.90
CA GLN A 87 5.96 10.30 11.96
C GLN A 87 5.84 8.95 11.27
N LEU A 88 5.68 9.00 9.95
CA LEU A 88 5.44 7.81 9.13
C LEU A 88 6.75 7.16 8.73
N LEU A 89 6.83 5.84 8.91
CA LEU A 89 7.92 5.02 8.42
C LEU A 89 7.31 3.86 7.63
N SER A 90 7.47 3.89 6.31
CA SER A 90 6.89 2.89 5.42
C SER A 90 7.98 1.99 4.82
N ILE A 91 7.74 0.68 4.88
CA ILE A 91 8.69 -0.34 4.46
C ILE A 91 8.04 -1.15 3.34
N TYR A 92 8.73 -1.27 2.20
CA TYR A 92 8.19 -1.92 1.00
C TYR A 92 9.02 -3.14 0.64
N TYR A 93 8.33 -4.23 0.37
CA TYR A 93 8.93 -5.49 -0.12
C TYR A 93 8.30 -5.89 -1.44
N LEU A 94 9.08 -6.54 -2.27
CA LEU A 94 8.52 -7.30 -3.40
C LEU A 94 7.82 -8.53 -2.83
N VAL A 95 6.64 -8.82 -3.35
CA VAL A 95 5.80 -9.93 -2.87
C VAL A 95 5.36 -10.78 -4.04
N LYS A 96 5.44 -12.10 -3.88
CA LYS A 96 4.92 -13.06 -4.84
C LYS A 96 3.64 -13.67 -4.29
N VAL A 97 2.56 -13.54 -5.05
CA VAL A 97 1.26 -14.12 -4.74
C VAL A 97 1.14 -15.47 -5.46
N PRO A 98 0.76 -16.55 -4.76
CA PRO A 98 0.67 -17.88 -5.39
C PRO A 98 -0.32 -17.93 -6.55
N HIS A 99 -1.46 -17.26 -6.41
CA HIS A 99 -2.56 -17.32 -7.38
C HIS A 99 -3.06 -15.91 -7.70
N PRO A 100 -2.30 -15.12 -8.48
CA PRO A 100 -2.72 -13.75 -8.80
C PRO A 100 -4.07 -13.70 -9.53
N GLU A 101 -4.38 -14.73 -10.32
CA GLU A 101 -5.65 -14.83 -11.05
C GLU A 101 -6.87 -15.00 -10.12
N LYS A 102 -6.65 -15.38 -8.86
CA LYS A 102 -7.72 -15.54 -7.88
C LYS A 102 -8.02 -14.26 -7.10
N ILE A 103 -7.21 -13.23 -7.24
CA ILE A 103 -7.49 -11.94 -6.61
C ILE A 103 -8.68 -11.32 -7.33
N ILE A 104 -9.72 -10.95 -6.56
CA ILE A 104 -10.88 -10.28 -7.13
C ILE A 104 -10.50 -8.83 -7.43
N THR A 105 -10.49 -8.46 -8.71
CA THR A 105 -10.07 -7.14 -9.16
C THR A 105 -11.11 -6.49 -10.02
N THR A 106 -11.00 -5.18 -10.18
CA THR A 106 -11.80 -4.38 -11.08
C THR A 106 -10.85 -3.50 -11.90
N SER A 107 -11.32 -3.04 -13.06
CA SER A 107 -10.56 -2.10 -13.90
C SER A 107 -10.90 -0.64 -13.60
N LYS A 108 -11.97 -0.39 -12.87
CA LYS A 108 -12.48 0.96 -12.61
C LYS A 108 -11.92 1.51 -11.31
N GLU A 109 -11.44 2.76 -11.34
CA GLU A 109 -10.99 3.46 -10.13
C GLU A 109 -12.15 3.62 -9.15
N PHE A 110 -11.87 3.35 -7.87
CA PHE A 110 -12.82 3.55 -6.77
C PHE A 110 -14.17 2.87 -7.03
N ASP A 111 -14.09 1.62 -7.48
CA ASP A 111 -15.29 0.84 -7.86
C ASP A 111 -15.96 0.23 -6.62
N PHE A 112 -16.51 1.09 -5.78
CA PHE A 112 -17.19 0.69 -4.55
C PHE A 112 -18.69 0.55 -4.80
N GLN A 113 -19.29 -0.49 -4.18
CA GLN A 113 -20.75 -0.63 -4.22
C GLN A 113 -21.42 0.49 -3.43
N GLN A 114 -20.82 0.88 -2.31
CA GLN A 114 -21.30 1.98 -1.48
C GLN A 114 -20.08 2.78 -1.03
N LEU A 115 -20.24 4.10 -0.94
CA LEU A 115 -19.18 4.97 -0.45
C LEU A 115 -19.26 5.02 1.08
N LYS A 116 -18.67 4.02 1.74
CA LYS A 116 -18.65 3.91 3.20
C LYS A 116 -17.27 3.53 3.70
N GLU A 117 -17.03 3.85 4.97
CA GLU A 117 -15.75 3.58 5.62
C GLU A 117 -15.38 2.10 5.54
N GLY A 118 -14.14 1.82 5.11
CA GLY A 118 -13.61 0.47 5.02
C GLY A 118 -13.81 -0.23 3.68
N GLU A 119 -14.50 0.40 2.72
CA GLU A 119 -14.61 -0.16 1.38
C GLU A 119 -13.24 -0.28 0.72
N GLN A 120 -13.01 -1.39 0.01
CA GLN A 120 -11.74 -1.69 -0.61
C GLN A 120 -11.94 -2.51 -1.89
N THR A 121 -11.23 -2.14 -2.94
CA THR A 121 -11.15 -2.90 -4.18
C THR A 121 -9.70 -2.98 -4.66
N PHE A 122 -9.38 -3.98 -5.46
CA PHE A 122 -8.04 -4.16 -6.01
C PHE A 122 -8.05 -3.93 -7.51
N ARG A 123 -6.95 -3.39 -8.01
CA ARG A 123 -6.74 -3.18 -9.46
C ARG A 123 -5.32 -3.55 -9.86
N TRP A 124 -5.20 -4.20 -11.01
CA TRP A 124 -3.92 -4.29 -11.71
C TRP A 124 -3.77 -3.06 -12.59
N VAL A 125 -2.67 -2.34 -12.44
CA VAL A 125 -2.38 -1.16 -13.27
C VAL A 125 -1.10 -1.40 -14.07
N GLU A 126 -1.09 -0.89 -15.30
CA GLU A 126 0.10 -0.98 -16.14
C GLU A 126 1.17 -0.01 -15.62
N ILE A 127 2.34 -0.55 -15.27
CA ILE A 127 3.40 0.24 -14.63
C ILE A 127 3.83 1.40 -15.54
N LYS A 128 4.09 1.12 -16.82
CA LYS A 128 4.61 2.13 -17.75
C LYS A 128 3.60 3.22 -18.06
N LYS A 129 2.31 2.92 -18.03
CA LYS A 129 1.25 3.86 -18.42
C LYS A 129 0.64 4.61 -17.24
N THR A 130 0.95 4.24 -16.02
CA THR A 130 0.36 4.87 -14.83
C THR A 130 1.23 6.02 -14.34
N ASP A 131 0.60 7.18 -14.16
CA ASP A 131 1.24 8.33 -13.55
C ASP A 131 1.36 8.10 -12.04
N PRO A 132 2.55 8.21 -11.45
CA PRO A 132 2.73 8.08 -10.00
C PRO A 132 1.83 9.00 -9.17
N GLU A 133 1.41 10.14 -9.73
CA GLU A 133 0.51 11.08 -9.05
C GLU A 133 -0.88 10.49 -8.80
N LYS A 134 -1.21 9.36 -9.45
CA LYS A 134 -2.46 8.64 -9.19
C LYS A 134 -2.49 8.00 -7.80
N LEU A 135 -1.34 7.75 -7.18
CA LEU A 135 -1.30 7.28 -5.81
C LEU A 135 -1.53 8.45 -4.85
N THR A 136 -2.13 8.17 -3.71
CA THR A 136 -2.57 9.22 -2.78
C THR A 136 -1.45 9.77 -1.91
N PHE A 137 -0.55 8.89 -1.45
CA PHE A 137 0.44 9.27 -0.44
C PHE A 137 1.80 9.56 -1.04
N PRO A 138 2.53 10.56 -0.52
CA PRO A 138 3.83 10.96 -1.08
C PRO A 138 4.85 9.82 -1.17
N ILE A 139 4.92 8.96 -0.14
CA ILE A 139 5.87 7.85 -0.14
C ILE A 139 5.52 6.84 -1.22
N ASP A 140 4.23 6.52 -1.39
CA ASP A 140 3.76 5.62 -2.45
C ASP A 140 4.12 6.16 -3.83
N LYS A 141 3.95 7.47 -4.05
CA LYS A 141 4.32 8.11 -5.31
C LYS A 141 5.80 7.95 -5.62
N LEU A 142 6.63 8.15 -4.61
CA LEU A 142 8.09 7.98 -4.73
C LEU A 142 8.44 6.54 -5.06
N VAL A 143 7.84 5.58 -4.38
CA VAL A 143 8.06 4.14 -4.62
C VAL A 143 7.61 3.77 -6.04
N PHE A 144 6.47 4.26 -6.47
CA PHE A 144 5.97 3.98 -7.83
C PHE A 144 6.94 4.51 -8.89
N LYS A 145 7.50 5.70 -8.68
CA LYS A 145 8.54 6.25 -9.58
C LYS A 145 9.76 5.33 -9.64
N LYS A 146 10.19 4.80 -8.50
CA LYS A 146 11.31 3.85 -8.45
C LYS A 146 10.99 2.56 -9.21
N ILE A 147 9.77 2.04 -9.09
CA ILE A 147 9.33 0.86 -9.83
C ILE A 147 9.41 1.12 -11.33
N LYS A 148 8.94 2.27 -11.79
CA LYS A 148 8.99 2.64 -13.22
C LYS A 148 10.42 2.67 -13.77
N GLN A 149 11.40 3.00 -12.93
CA GLN A 149 12.79 3.02 -13.33
C GLN A 149 13.41 1.62 -13.48
N THR A 150 12.78 0.60 -12.88
CA THR A 150 13.28 -0.78 -12.91
C THR A 150 12.68 -1.63 -14.03
N VAL A 151 11.68 -1.13 -14.72
CA VAL A 151 10.97 -1.85 -15.79
C VAL A 151 11.22 -1.25 -17.16
#